data_2e2b8ea98a0ae13fb4048980cbada1cf
#
_entry.id   2e2b8ea98a0ae13fb4048980cbada1cf
#
_cell.length_a   1.000
_cell.length_b   1.000
_cell.length_c   1.000
_cell.angle_alpha   90.00
_cell.angle_beta   90.00
_cell.angle_gamma   90.00
#
_symmetry.space_group_name_H-M   'P 1'
#
loop_
_entity.id
_entity.type
_entity.pdbx_description
1 polymer ?
#
loop_
_entity_poly.entity_id
_entity_poly.type
_entity_poly.pdbx_seq_one_letter_code
_entity_poly.pdbx_strand_id
1 'polypeptide(L)'
;MDYDNENYLIPKILLQDDFYSSLSATDLFVYAVLKDKQIEAPEKGWIDVDGSVYLNFKLNELANMFSCSRTTMITIMRRLEEVNLIERERVDIYYGHSLPYKMYINEV
;
A
#
# COMPACT_ATOMS: atom_id res chain seq x y z
N MET A 1 -10.46 11.90 20.13
CA MET A 1 -9.25 11.65 19.37
C MET A 1 -9.23 12.49 18.10
N ASP A 2 -8.16 13.09 17.88
CA ASP A 2 -8.06 13.99 16.76
C ASP A 2 -7.52 13.27 15.55
N TYR A 3 -8.40 13.08 14.62
CA TYR A 3 -8.05 12.51 13.36
C TYR A 3 -7.64 13.64 12.42
N ASP A 4 -6.39 13.62 11.97
CA ASP A 4 -5.87 14.64 11.09
C ASP A 4 -6.13 14.24 9.64
N ASN A 5 -7.13 14.87 9.04
CA ASN A 5 -7.49 14.63 7.63
C ASN A 5 -6.63 15.41 6.64
N GLU A 6 -5.78 16.28 7.12
CA GLU A 6 -5.04 17.20 6.26
C GLU A 6 -3.60 16.77 5.98
N ASN A 7 -3.10 15.79 6.72
CA ASN A 7 -1.70 15.39 6.61
C ASN A 7 -1.57 13.88 6.49
N TYR A 8 -0.53 13.46 5.78
CA TYR A 8 -0.11 12.08 5.79
C TYR A 8 0.93 11.91 6.90
N LEU A 9 0.88 10.77 7.59
CA LEU A 9 1.75 10.51 8.73
C LEU A 9 2.77 9.42 8.38
N ILE A 10 4.03 9.70 8.66
CA ILE A 10 5.10 8.72 8.48
C ILE A 10 5.64 8.36 9.87
N PRO A 11 5.51 7.09 10.30
CA PRO A 11 6.08 6.68 11.59
C PRO A 11 7.59 6.91 11.63
N LYS A 12 8.06 7.53 12.70
CA LYS A 12 9.49 7.85 12.83
C LYS A 12 10.39 6.62 12.77
N ILE A 13 9.90 5.47 13.22
CA ILE A 13 10.70 4.24 13.22
C ILE A 13 11.14 3.84 11.81
N LEU A 14 10.39 4.21 10.79
CA LEU A 14 10.77 3.91 9.41
C LEU A 14 12.04 4.65 8.98
N LEU A 15 12.36 5.74 9.67
CA LEU A 15 13.58 6.51 9.42
C LEU A 15 14.69 6.17 10.41
N GLN A 16 14.35 5.59 11.55
CA GLN A 16 15.29 5.38 12.66
C GLN A 16 15.84 3.95 12.72
N ASP A 17 15.06 2.98 12.30
CA ASP A 17 15.43 1.57 12.39
C ASP A 17 16.12 1.13 11.10
N ASP A 18 17.30 0.55 11.23
CA ASP A 18 18.08 0.05 10.08
C ASP A 18 17.35 -1.00 9.26
N PHE A 19 16.38 -1.70 9.85
CA PHE A 19 15.56 -2.66 9.13
C PHE A 19 14.88 -2.05 7.91
N TYR A 20 14.54 -0.76 8.00
CA TYR A 20 13.87 -0.03 6.92
C TYR A 20 14.80 0.82 6.07
N SER A 21 16.11 0.64 6.22
CA SER A 21 17.11 1.48 5.56
C SER A 21 17.09 1.40 4.03
N SER A 22 16.51 0.33 3.47
CA SER A 22 16.38 0.18 2.02
C SER A 22 15.30 1.08 1.41
N LEU A 23 14.42 1.65 2.24
CA LEU A 23 13.32 2.45 1.75
C LEU A 23 13.76 3.87 1.41
N SER A 24 13.34 4.34 0.23
CA SER A 24 13.56 5.72 -0.18
C SER A 24 12.48 6.63 0.40
N ALA A 25 12.69 7.94 0.31
CA ALA A 25 11.67 8.90 0.69
C ALA A 25 10.36 8.69 -0.07
N THR A 26 10.46 8.35 -1.35
CA THR A 26 9.28 8.05 -2.17
C THR A 26 8.54 6.82 -1.65
N ASP A 27 9.26 5.76 -1.27
CA ASP A 27 8.65 4.57 -0.70
C ASP A 27 7.87 4.90 0.56
N LEU A 28 8.45 5.73 1.44
CA LEU A 28 7.81 6.16 2.68
C LEU A 28 6.56 6.99 2.42
N PHE A 29 6.64 7.87 1.42
CA PHE A 29 5.49 8.67 1.03
C PHE A 29 4.35 7.78 0.52
N VAL A 30 4.67 6.82 -0.35
CA VAL A 30 3.66 5.90 -0.88
C VAL A 30 3.00 5.12 0.25
N TYR A 31 3.80 4.60 1.19
CA TYR A 31 3.27 3.88 2.34
C TYR A 31 2.29 4.76 3.14
N ALA A 32 2.68 6.00 3.42
CA ALA A 32 1.83 6.92 4.20
C ALA A 32 0.49 7.20 3.50
N VAL A 33 0.52 7.39 2.18
CA VAL A 33 -0.70 7.61 1.41
C VAL A 33 -1.60 6.36 1.42
N LEU A 34 -0.99 5.18 1.25
CA LEU A 34 -1.75 3.93 1.27
C LEU A 34 -2.37 3.68 2.64
N LYS A 35 -1.66 4.00 3.72
CA LYS A 35 -2.21 3.92 5.09
C LYS A 35 -3.45 4.79 5.22
N ASP A 36 -3.39 5.99 4.69
CA ASP A 36 -4.52 6.91 4.74
C ASP A 36 -5.72 6.37 3.94
N LYS A 37 -5.45 5.75 2.81
CA LYS A 37 -6.50 5.17 1.97
C LYS A 37 -7.27 4.04 2.67
N GLN A 38 -6.66 3.37 3.64
CA GLN A 38 -7.35 2.34 4.42
C GLN A 38 -8.59 2.87 5.15
N ILE A 39 -8.58 4.15 5.48
CA ILE A 39 -9.68 4.75 6.26
C ILE A 39 -10.96 4.75 5.43
N GLU A 40 -10.84 4.93 4.13
CA GLU A 40 -11.97 4.95 3.20
C GLU A 40 -12.40 3.56 2.73
N ALA A 41 -11.52 2.57 2.89
CA ALA A 41 -11.74 1.24 2.32
C ALA A 41 -13.03 0.56 2.79
N PRO A 42 -13.42 0.62 4.09
CA PRO A 42 -14.67 0.00 4.52
C PRO A 42 -15.91 0.56 3.82
N GLU A 43 -15.92 1.85 3.52
CA GLU A 43 -17.03 2.48 2.81
C GLU A 43 -17.17 1.96 1.38
N LYS A 44 -16.08 1.45 0.81
CA LYS A 44 -16.05 0.86 -0.51
C LYS A 44 -16.34 -0.64 -0.49
N GLY A 45 -16.56 -1.21 0.69
CA GLY A 45 -16.78 -2.63 0.85
C GLY A 45 -15.51 -3.47 0.78
N TRP A 46 -14.36 -2.85 0.93
CA TRP A 46 -13.07 -3.53 0.86
C TRP A 46 -12.68 -4.15 2.20
N ILE A 47 -13.48 -5.11 2.61
CA ILE A 47 -13.28 -5.88 3.84
C ILE A 47 -13.41 -7.35 3.44
N ASP A 48 -12.44 -8.17 3.83
CA ASP A 48 -12.47 -9.59 3.49
C ASP A 48 -13.35 -10.39 4.46
N VAL A 49 -13.42 -11.71 4.24
CA VAL A 49 -14.27 -12.59 5.05
C VAL A 49 -13.85 -12.65 6.51
N ASP A 50 -12.60 -12.32 6.81
CA ASP A 50 -12.08 -12.30 8.18
C ASP A 50 -12.22 -10.94 8.85
N GLY A 51 -12.81 -9.98 8.15
CA GLY A 51 -12.98 -8.62 8.66
C GLY A 51 -11.76 -7.72 8.45
N SER A 52 -10.75 -8.17 7.71
CA SER A 52 -9.56 -7.38 7.45
C SER A 52 -9.78 -6.42 6.30
N VAL A 53 -9.36 -5.18 6.51
CA VAL A 53 -9.46 -4.13 5.49
C VAL A 53 -8.35 -4.29 4.47
N TYR A 54 -8.68 -4.15 3.21
CA TYR A 54 -7.69 -4.19 2.14
C TYR A 54 -7.91 -3.05 1.15
N LEU A 55 -6.88 -2.77 0.34
CA LEU A 55 -6.98 -1.83 -0.77
C LEU A 55 -7.07 -2.63 -2.06
N ASN A 56 -7.94 -2.16 -2.96
CA ASN A 56 -8.20 -2.86 -4.21
C ASN A 56 -7.83 -1.94 -5.39
N PHE A 57 -6.55 -1.67 -5.54
CA PHE A 57 -6.04 -0.85 -6.64
C PHE A 57 -5.25 -1.70 -7.61
N LYS A 58 -5.46 -1.45 -8.90
CA LYS A 58 -4.61 -2.02 -9.93
C LYS A 58 -3.29 -1.26 -9.99
N LEU A 59 -2.24 -1.93 -10.44
CA LEU A 59 -0.91 -1.33 -10.53
C LEU A 59 -0.90 -0.02 -11.33
N ASN A 60 -1.62 0.02 -12.44
CA ASN A 60 -1.70 1.25 -13.24
C ASN A 60 -2.39 2.38 -12.49
N GLU A 61 -3.40 2.05 -11.69
CA GLU A 61 -4.07 3.06 -10.86
C GLU A 61 -3.12 3.64 -9.84
N LEU A 62 -2.31 2.80 -9.20
CA LEU A 62 -1.30 3.25 -8.25
C LEU A 62 -0.25 4.13 -8.91
N ALA A 63 0.26 3.71 -10.07
CA ALA A 63 1.24 4.48 -10.81
C ALA A 63 0.70 5.86 -11.18
N ASN A 64 -0.55 5.93 -11.63
CA ASN A 64 -1.19 7.20 -11.96
C ASN A 64 -1.39 8.07 -10.73
N MET A 65 -1.77 7.47 -9.60
CA MET A 65 -1.98 8.19 -8.35
C MET A 65 -0.73 8.93 -7.90
N PHE A 66 0.43 8.34 -8.11
CA PHE A 66 1.72 8.91 -7.69
C PHE A 66 2.51 9.53 -8.85
N SER A 67 1.89 9.65 -10.02
CA SER A 67 2.50 10.27 -11.20
C SER A 67 3.86 9.65 -11.56
N CYS A 68 3.93 8.34 -11.49
CA CYS A 68 5.15 7.62 -11.84
C CYS A 68 4.86 6.52 -12.88
N SER A 69 5.91 5.92 -13.41
CA SER A 69 5.77 4.83 -14.36
C SER A 69 5.33 3.55 -13.66
N ARG A 70 4.79 2.63 -14.44
CA ARG A 70 4.43 1.31 -13.95
C ARG A 70 5.64 0.58 -13.37
N THR A 71 6.78 0.68 -14.05
CA THR A 71 8.04 0.06 -13.60
C THR A 71 8.49 0.61 -12.25
N THR A 72 8.41 1.92 -12.06
CA THR A 72 8.73 2.54 -10.78
C THR A 72 7.81 2.04 -9.67
N MET A 73 6.52 1.96 -9.96
CA MET A 73 5.56 1.48 -8.95
C MET A 73 5.80 0.01 -8.59
N ILE A 74 6.16 -0.83 -9.56
CA ILE A 74 6.52 -2.23 -9.29
C ILE A 74 7.69 -2.29 -8.28
N THR A 75 8.69 -1.45 -8.49
CA THR A 75 9.86 -1.40 -7.60
C THR A 75 9.49 -0.94 -6.20
N ILE A 76 8.65 0.10 -6.09
CA ILE A 76 8.20 0.62 -4.80
C ILE A 76 7.42 -0.47 -4.04
N MET A 77 6.47 -1.12 -4.71
CA MET A 77 5.67 -2.16 -4.08
C MET A 77 6.54 -3.31 -3.58
N ARG A 78 7.53 -3.73 -4.38
CA ARG A 78 8.44 -4.80 -3.98
C ARG A 78 9.23 -4.42 -2.73
N ARG A 79 9.76 -3.20 -2.66
CA ARG A 79 10.52 -2.75 -1.49
C ARG A 79 9.66 -2.71 -0.23
N LEU A 80 8.41 -2.25 -0.34
CA LEU A 80 7.50 -2.23 0.79
C LEU A 80 7.13 -3.64 1.25
N GLU A 81 6.97 -4.58 0.31
CA GLU A 81 6.71 -5.98 0.65
C GLU A 81 7.91 -6.63 1.35
N GLU A 82 9.12 -6.32 0.91
CA GLU A 82 10.33 -6.94 1.48
C GLU A 82 10.52 -6.62 2.95
N VAL A 83 9.99 -5.50 3.42
CA VAL A 83 10.05 -5.12 4.84
C VAL A 83 8.70 -5.29 5.54
N ASN A 84 7.79 -6.04 4.95
CA ASN A 84 6.49 -6.37 5.53
C ASN A 84 5.58 -5.18 5.85
N LEU A 85 5.74 -4.07 5.15
CA LEU A 85 4.84 -2.94 5.30
C LEU A 85 3.56 -3.13 4.50
N ILE A 86 3.61 -3.93 3.45
CA ILE A 86 2.42 -4.35 2.71
C ILE A 86 2.49 -5.84 2.43
N GLU A 87 1.30 -6.44 2.28
CA GLU A 87 1.15 -7.81 1.83
C GLU A 87 0.15 -7.80 0.69
N ARG A 88 0.51 -8.41 -0.42
CA ARG A 88 -0.39 -8.50 -1.56
C ARG A 88 -0.83 -9.93 -1.76
N GLU A 89 -2.14 -10.13 -1.87
CA GLU A 89 -2.69 -11.42 -2.26
C GLU A 89 -2.43 -11.62 -3.74
N ARG A 90 -1.76 -12.72 -4.08
CA ARG A 90 -1.52 -13.06 -5.48
C ARG A 90 -2.67 -13.93 -5.96
N VAL A 91 -3.34 -13.46 -6.99
CA VAL A 91 -4.44 -14.19 -7.60
C VAL A 91 -3.93 -14.76 -8.92
N ASP A 92 -4.17 -16.05 -9.13
CA ASP A 92 -3.81 -16.69 -10.38
C ASP A 92 -4.58 -16.06 -11.53
N ILE A 93 -3.96 -16.09 -12.71
CA ILE A 93 -4.62 -15.64 -13.92
C ILE A 93 -5.53 -16.76 -14.41
N TYR A 94 -6.84 -16.48 -14.44
CA TYR A 94 -7.81 -17.41 -14.97
C TYR A 94 -8.34 -16.88 -16.30
N TYR A 95 -8.34 -17.73 -17.32
CA TYR A 95 -8.90 -17.41 -18.64
C TYR A 95 -8.32 -16.13 -19.25
N GLY A 96 -7.05 -15.82 -18.96
CA GLY A 96 -6.41 -14.64 -19.50
C GLY A 96 -6.77 -13.33 -18.81
N HIS A 97 -7.50 -13.37 -17.71
CA HIS A 97 -7.87 -12.19 -16.95
C HIS A 97 -7.04 -12.11 -15.66
N SER A 98 -6.40 -10.98 -15.43
CA SER A 98 -5.77 -10.71 -14.15
C SER A 98 -6.77 -9.99 -13.26
N LEU A 99 -7.01 -10.54 -12.08
CA LEU A 99 -7.89 -9.92 -11.10
C LEU A 99 -7.10 -8.87 -10.30
N PRO A 100 -7.77 -7.83 -9.80
CA PRO A 100 -7.12 -6.86 -8.91
C PRO A 100 -6.58 -7.55 -7.67
N TYR A 101 -5.41 -7.14 -7.21
CA TYR A 101 -4.83 -7.67 -5.99
C TYR A 101 -5.47 -7.04 -4.78
N LYS A 102 -5.75 -7.85 -3.76
CA LYS A 102 -6.02 -7.31 -2.44
C LYS A 102 -4.68 -6.97 -1.82
N MET A 103 -4.57 -5.75 -1.33
CA MET A 103 -3.35 -5.26 -0.70
C MET A 103 -3.65 -4.90 0.74
N TYR A 104 -2.92 -5.50 1.66
CA TYR A 104 -3.05 -5.24 3.09
C TYR A 104 -1.89 -4.35 3.53
N ILE A 105 -2.21 -3.28 4.23
CA ILE A 105 -1.20 -2.34 4.71
C ILE A 105 -0.98 -2.64 6.19
N ASN A 106 0.24 -3.03 6.53
CA ASN A 106 0.56 -3.43 7.90
C ASN A 106 0.94 -2.23 8.77
N GLU A 107 0.69 -2.37 10.07
CA GLU A 107 1.18 -1.43 11.06
C GLU A 107 2.67 -1.68 11.34
N VAL A 108 3.34 -0.66 11.81
CA VAL A 108 4.73 -0.78 12.24
C VAL A 108 4.86 -0.87 13.75
#